data_a1f4d0dca60d0d2b6471f74cc5aaae21
#
_entry.id   a1f4d0dca60d0d2b6471f74cc5aaae21
#
_cell.length_a   1.000
_cell.length_b   1.000
_cell.length_c   1.000
_cell.angle_alpha   90.00
_cell.angle_beta   90.00
_cell.angle_gamma   90.00
#
_symmetry.space_group_name_H-M   'P 1'
#
loop_
_entity.id
_entity.type
_entity.pdbx_description
1 polymer ?
#
loop_
_entity_poly.entity_id
_entity_poly.type
_entity_poly.pdbx_seq_one_letter_code
_entity_poly.pdbx_strand_id
1 'polypeptide(L)'
;MNAKEEAECLIKMKEGSLEAKNTLIERNMRLVAHVSKKYQNTGEDPEDLISIGTIGLIKAVTTFDAERGSRLATYAARCIDNELLMYLRAKRKVSREISLYEPIGTDKEGNQISLLDIVESDEPDILEKIELHKNVEKIYRKLPEVLNEREKEIIILRYGLYN
;
A
#
# COMPACT_ATOMS: atom_id res chain seq x y z
N MET A 1 -15.86 7.69 31.75
CA MET A 1 -16.38 6.40 32.22
C MET A 1 -15.73 6.09 33.55
N ASN A 2 -16.48 5.58 34.51
CA ASN A 2 -15.92 5.21 35.81
C ASN A 2 -15.22 3.82 35.67
N ALA A 3 -14.22 3.53 36.52
CA ALA A 3 -13.45 2.27 36.45
C ALA A 3 -14.35 1.00 36.61
N LYS A 4 -15.43 1.10 37.38
CA LYS A 4 -16.40 0.01 37.54
C LYS A 4 -17.20 -0.23 36.26
N GLU A 5 -17.69 0.84 35.63
CA GLU A 5 -18.43 0.78 34.36
C GLU A 5 -17.53 0.23 33.22
N GLU A 6 -16.26 0.60 33.22
CA GLU A 6 -15.27 0.10 32.25
C GLU A 6 -15.10 -1.42 32.39
N ALA A 7 -14.93 -1.90 33.63
CA ALA A 7 -14.79 -3.32 33.90
C ALA A 7 -16.04 -4.13 33.51
N GLU A 8 -17.24 -3.63 33.82
CA GLU A 8 -18.50 -4.26 33.44
C GLU A 8 -18.67 -4.33 31.90
N CYS A 9 -18.34 -3.25 31.19
CA CYS A 9 -18.40 -3.24 29.73
C CYS A 9 -17.37 -4.21 29.11
N LEU A 10 -16.16 -4.34 29.70
CA LEU A 10 -15.16 -5.29 29.24
C LEU A 10 -15.61 -6.74 29.43
N ILE A 11 -16.28 -7.06 30.53
CA ILE A 11 -16.85 -8.40 30.78
C ILE A 11 -17.92 -8.71 29.73
N LYS A 12 -18.92 -7.81 29.56
CA LYS A 12 -19.99 -7.98 28.57
C LYS A 12 -19.44 -8.10 27.14
N MET A 13 -18.37 -7.38 26.81
CA MET A 13 -17.72 -7.47 25.51
C MET A 13 -17.04 -8.85 25.32
N LYS A 14 -16.41 -9.42 26.36
CA LYS A 14 -15.89 -10.80 26.32
C LYS A 14 -16.99 -11.84 26.09
N GLU A 15 -18.22 -11.57 26.55
CA GLU A 15 -19.42 -12.37 26.32
C GLU A 15 -20.03 -12.17 24.93
N GLY A 16 -19.46 -11.29 24.12
CA GLY A 16 -19.89 -11.05 22.74
C GLY A 16 -20.87 -9.88 22.55
N SER A 17 -21.09 -9.03 23.56
CA SER A 17 -21.97 -7.87 23.44
C SER A 17 -21.36 -6.78 22.56
N LEU A 18 -21.96 -6.57 21.37
CA LEU A 18 -21.59 -5.49 20.45
C LEU A 18 -21.91 -4.11 21.04
N GLU A 19 -22.98 -4.00 21.80
CA GLU A 19 -23.40 -2.76 22.47
C GLU A 19 -22.34 -2.30 23.50
N ALA A 20 -21.82 -3.23 24.30
CA ALA A 20 -20.75 -2.94 25.25
C ALA A 20 -19.47 -2.49 24.55
N LYS A 21 -19.13 -3.10 23.41
CA LYS A 21 -18.01 -2.70 22.58
C LYS A 21 -18.18 -1.27 22.06
N ASN A 22 -19.34 -0.95 21.49
CA ASN A 22 -19.63 0.39 20.98
C ASN A 22 -19.57 1.44 22.09
N THR A 23 -20.12 1.14 23.25
CA THR A 23 -20.06 2.01 24.43
C THR A 23 -18.62 2.29 24.86
N LEU A 24 -17.74 1.27 24.86
CA LEU A 24 -16.32 1.45 25.17
C LEU A 24 -15.64 2.38 24.16
N ILE A 25 -15.94 2.22 22.88
CA ILE A 25 -15.37 3.06 21.81
C ILE A 25 -15.83 4.51 21.98
N GLU A 26 -17.15 4.74 22.04
CA GLU A 26 -17.73 6.07 22.14
C GLU A 26 -17.23 6.87 23.36
N ARG A 27 -17.19 6.21 24.53
CA ARG A 27 -16.73 6.83 25.77
C ARG A 27 -15.22 7.16 25.78
N ASN A 28 -14.45 6.54 24.89
CA ASN A 28 -13.01 6.77 24.75
C ASN A 28 -12.63 7.64 23.53
N MET A 29 -13.58 8.15 22.75
CA MET A 29 -13.32 9.03 21.59
C MET A 29 -12.51 10.28 21.95
N ARG A 30 -12.70 10.81 23.17
CA ARG A 30 -11.91 11.94 23.66
C ARG A 30 -10.39 11.64 23.72
N LEU A 31 -10.02 10.38 23.97
CA LEU A 31 -8.63 9.95 23.94
C LEU A 31 -8.05 10.00 22.53
N VAL A 32 -8.85 9.63 21.52
CA VAL A 32 -8.45 9.73 20.10
C VAL A 32 -8.10 11.19 19.77
N ALA A 33 -9.00 12.11 20.05
CA ALA A 33 -8.77 13.54 19.81
C ALA A 33 -7.51 14.07 20.52
N HIS A 34 -7.26 13.61 21.76
CA HIS A 34 -6.08 14.00 22.53
C HIS A 34 -4.77 13.48 21.90
N VAL A 35 -4.75 12.20 21.45
CA VAL A 35 -3.56 11.62 20.82
C VAL A 35 -3.33 12.22 19.43
N SER A 36 -4.38 12.36 18.61
CA SER A 36 -4.30 12.94 17.26
C SER A 36 -3.76 14.39 17.27
N LYS A 37 -4.00 15.13 18.34
CA LYS A 37 -3.49 16.51 18.49
C LYS A 37 -1.96 16.61 18.39
N LYS A 38 -1.22 15.57 18.74
CA LYS A 38 0.25 15.55 18.61
C LYS A 38 0.71 15.64 17.14
N TYR A 39 -0.14 15.25 16.21
CA TYR A 39 0.14 15.11 14.79
C TYR A 39 -0.41 16.26 13.93
N GLN A 40 -1.01 17.29 14.53
CA GLN A 40 -1.56 18.44 13.79
C GLN A 40 -0.54 19.17 12.93
N ASN A 41 0.74 19.12 13.29
CA ASN A 41 1.82 19.80 12.55
C ASN A 41 2.35 18.98 11.36
N THR A 42 1.73 17.85 11.01
CA THR A 42 2.16 17.00 9.89
C THR A 42 1.62 17.44 8.54
N GLY A 43 0.76 18.46 8.50
CA GLY A 43 0.09 18.92 7.28
C GLY A 43 -1.12 18.08 6.87
N GLU A 44 -1.52 17.12 7.72
CA GLU A 44 -2.68 16.27 7.49
C GLU A 44 -3.96 16.94 8.02
N ASP A 45 -5.10 16.57 7.39
CA ASP A 45 -6.41 17.02 7.87
C ASP A 45 -6.66 16.46 9.28
N PRO A 46 -7.03 17.30 10.24
CA PRO A 46 -7.38 16.86 11.59
C PRO A 46 -8.51 15.81 11.64
N GLU A 47 -9.48 15.87 10.73
CA GLU A 47 -10.57 14.89 10.64
C GLU A 47 -10.07 13.54 10.19
N ASP A 48 -9.14 13.50 9.23
CA ASP A 48 -8.48 12.26 8.79
C ASP A 48 -7.67 11.64 9.94
N LEU A 49 -6.90 12.45 10.67
CA LEU A 49 -6.15 11.96 11.83
C LEU A 49 -7.06 11.38 12.93
N ILE A 50 -8.22 11.99 13.18
CA ILE A 50 -9.21 11.47 14.13
C ILE A 50 -9.80 10.16 13.60
N SER A 51 -10.13 10.08 12.32
CA SER A 51 -10.70 8.89 11.70
C SER A 51 -9.74 7.70 11.79
N ILE A 52 -8.46 7.90 11.46
CA ILE A 52 -7.42 6.88 11.57
C ILE A 52 -7.16 6.50 13.04
N GLY A 53 -7.10 7.50 13.91
CA GLY A 53 -6.98 7.27 15.36
C GLY A 53 -8.15 6.46 15.92
N THR A 54 -9.36 6.65 15.38
CA THR A 54 -10.54 5.85 15.75
C THR A 54 -10.39 4.39 15.37
N ILE A 55 -9.77 4.08 14.21
CA ILE A 55 -9.44 2.70 13.83
C ILE A 55 -8.48 2.09 14.87
N GLY A 56 -7.47 2.85 15.31
CA GLY A 56 -6.56 2.43 16.38
C GLY A 56 -7.28 2.13 17.70
N LEU A 57 -8.27 2.96 18.08
CA LEU A 57 -9.09 2.73 19.26
C LEU A 57 -9.95 1.46 19.12
N ILE A 58 -10.58 1.24 17.97
CA ILE A 58 -11.39 0.04 17.70
C ILE A 58 -10.53 -1.23 17.81
N LYS A 59 -9.32 -1.20 17.22
CA LYS A 59 -8.35 -2.30 17.35
C LYS A 59 -7.98 -2.53 18.81
N ALA A 60 -7.70 -1.46 19.55
CA ALA A 60 -7.35 -1.55 20.97
C ALA A 60 -8.48 -2.18 21.79
N VAL A 61 -9.71 -1.71 21.66
CA VAL A 61 -10.86 -2.27 22.39
C VAL A 61 -11.06 -3.76 22.05
N THR A 62 -10.86 -4.13 20.79
CA THR A 62 -11.06 -5.52 20.33
C THR A 62 -9.99 -6.48 20.85
N THR A 63 -8.73 -6.00 21.01
CA THR A 63 -7.58 -6.84 21.37
C THR A 63 -7.14 -6.68 22.83
N PHE A 64 -7.84 -5.83 23.58
CA PHE A 64 -7.49 -5.57 24.99
C PHE A 64 -7.74 -6.78 25.86
N ASP A 65 -6.72 -7.10 26.66
CA ASP A 65 -6.79 -8.13 27.68
C ASP A 65 -6.60 -7.51 29.08
N ALA A 66 -7.67 -7.51 29.86
CA ALA A 66 -7.69 -6.95 31.21
C ALA A 66 -6.79 -7.75 32.20
N GLU A 67 -6.53 -9.03 31.92
CA GLU A 67 -5.75 -9.91 32.79
C GLU A 67 -4.26 -9.54 32.80
N ARG A 68 -3.78 -8.81 31.80
CA ARG A 68 -2.38 -8.34 31.71
C ARG A 68 -2.06 -7.13 32.59
N GLY A 69 -2.98 -6.68 33.43
CA GLY A 69 -2.77 -5.63 34.43
C GLY A 69 -2.55 -4.20 33.89
N SER A 70 -2.75 -3.97 32.59
CA SER A 70 -2.68 -2.65 31.99
C SER A 70 -4.05 -1.96 31.98
N ARG A 71 -4.07 -0.62 32.01
CA ARG A 71 -5.32 0.13 31.85
C ARG A 71 -5.67 0.23 30.37
N LEU A 72 -6.96 0.11 30.03
CA LEU A 72 -7.47 0.24 28.66
C LEU A 72 -6.98 1.55 28.01
N ALA A 73 -7.08 2.68 28.71
CA ALA A 73 -6.68 3.98 28.19
C ALA A 73 -5.20 4.03 27.79
N THR A 74 -4.31 3.39 28.55
CA THR A 74 -2.87 3.34 28.25
C THR A 74 -2.58 2.47 27.04
N TYR A 75 -3.25 1.33 26.94
CA TYR A 75 -3.14 0.44 25.79
C TYR A 75 -3.71 1.07 24.53
N ALA A 76 -4.91 1.66 24.64
CA ALA A 76 -5.56 2.34 23.52
C ALA A 76 -4.74 3.54 23.02
N ALA A 77 -4.14 4.34 23.90
CA ALA A 77 -3.28 5.45 23.47
C ALA A 77 -2.10 4.96 22.60
N ARG A 78 -1.48 3.83 22.94
CA ARG A 78 -0.41 3.23 22.13
C ARG A 78 -0.90 2.69 20.80
N CYS A 79 -2.09 2.06 20.77
CA CYS A 79 -2.66 1.54 19.53
C CYS A 79 -3.03 2.70 18.57
N ILE A 80 -3.61 3.77 19.10
CA ILE A 80 -3.93 4.99 18.33
C ILE A 80 -2.65 5.61 17.77
N ASP A 81 -1.64 5.79 18.60
CA ASP A 81 -0.34 6.37 18.22
C ASP A 81 0.33 5.53 17.11
N ASN A 82 0.33 4.21 17.25
CA ASN A 82 0.87 3.30 16.25
C ASN A 82 0.13 3.39 14.91
N GLU A 83 -1.20 3.46 14.92
CA GLU A 83 -2.00 3.56 13.69
C GLU A 83 -1.70 4.86 12.95
N LEU A 84 -1.63 5.99 13.67
CA LEU A 84 -1.27 7.29 13.10
C LEU A 84 0.16 7.28 12.53
N LEU A 85 1.12 6.68 13.23
CA LEU A 85 2.50 6.55 12.74
C LEU A 85 2.59 5.67 11.49
N MET A 86 1.83 4.57 11.42
CA MET A 86 1.77 3.70 10.25
C MET A 86 1.20 4.45 9.04
N TYR A 87 0.12 5.19 9.22
CA TYR A 87 -0.45 6.05 8.19
C TYR A 87 0.55 7.07 7.65
N LEU A 88 1.20 7.82 8.54
CA LEU A 88 2.19 8.83 8.14
C LEU A 88 3.41 8.23 7.42
N ARG A 89 3.84 7.03 7.81
CA ARG A 89 4.91 6.30 7.10
C ARG A 89 4.48 5.87 5.70
N ALA A 90 3.25 5.36 5.56
CA ALA A 90 2.71 4.99 4.26
C ALA A 90 2.61 6.22 3.34
N LYS A 91 2.10 7.33 3.86
CA LYS A 91 1.96 8.57 3.09
C LYS A 91 3.31 9.15 2.64
N ARG A 92 4.37 9.01 3.44
CA ARG A 92 5.74 9.41 3.03
C ARG A 92 6.25 8.65 1.80
N LYS A 93 5.79 7.42 1.56
CA LYS A 93 6.15 6.69 0.33
C LYS A 93 5.42 7.30 -0.87
N VAL A 94 4.12 7.52 -0.72
CA VAL A 94 3.28 8.11 -1.76
C VAL A 94 3.70 9.56 -2.09
N SER A 95 4.14 10.34 -1.09
CA SER A 95 4.58 11.73 -1.31
C SER A 95 5.85 11.87 -2.18
N ARG A 96 6.54 10.75 -2.48
CA ARG A 96 7.66 10.72 -3.42
C ARG A 96 7.23 10.41 -4.85
N GLU A 97 5.97 10.03 -5.04
CA GLU A 97 5.38 9.78 -6.35
C GLU A 97 4.96 11.13 -6.94
N ILE A 98 5.36 11.37 -8.17
CA ILE A 98 5.03 12.56 -8.93
C ILE A 98 4.01 12.16 -9.99
N SER A 99 2.98 12.98 -10.21
CA SER A 99 2.00 12.71 -11.26
C SER A 99 2.66 12.81 -12.63
N LEU A 100 2.42 11.83 -13.50
CA LEU A 100 2.86 11.88 -14.90
C LEU A 100 2.24 13.06 -15.68
N TYR A 101 1.13 13.58 -15.21
CA TYR A 101 0.46 14.74 -15.79
C TYR A 101 0.89 16.07 -15.19
N GLU A 102 1.85 16.05 -14.23
CA GLU A 102 2.36 17.28 -13.66
C GLU A 102 3.15 18.07 -14.71
N PRO A 103 2.84 19.37 -14.91
CA PRO A 103 3.56 20.18 -15.88
C PRO A 103 4.99 20.44 -15.42
N ILE A 104 5.97 20.08 -16.22
CA ILE A 104 7.40 20.26 -15.96
C ILE A 104 7.90 21.58 -16.53
N GLY A 105 7.23 22.08 -17.57
CA GLY A 105 7.61 23.30 -18.24
C GLY A 105 6.61 23.71 -19.31
N THR A 106 6.97 24.72 -20.08
CA THR A 106 6.21 25.18 -21.25
C THR A 106 7.13 25.19 -22.46
N ASP A 107 6.59 24.83 -23.62
CA ASP A 107 7.31 24.96 -24.89
C ASP A 107 7.41 26.45 -25.32
N LYS A 108 8.08 26.70 -26.47
CA LYS A 108 8.23 28.04 -27.03
C LYS A 108 6.90 28.66 -27.51
N GLU A 109 5.88 27.84 -27.63
CA GLU A 109 4.53 28.22 -28.11
C GLU A 109 3.56 28.42 -26.94
N GLY A 110 4.00 28.15 -25.69
CA GLY A 110 3.23 28.34 -24.47
C GLY A 110 2.40 27.14 -24.05
N ASN A 111 2.57 25.97 -24.70
CA ASN A 111 1.90 24.73 -24.30
C ASN A 111 2.59 24.11 -23.11
N GLN A 112 1.84 23.52 -22.19
CA GLN A 112 2.39 22.79 -21.05
C GLN A 112 2.95 21.45 -21.48
N ILE A 113 4.20 21.17 -21.10
CA ILE A 113 4.86 19.88 -21.27
C ILE A 113 4.72 19.11 -19.96
N SER A 114 4.10 17.95 -20.01
CA SER A 114 3.96 17.05 -18.86
C SER A 114 5.11 16.05 -18.76
N LEU A 115 5.27 15.41 -17.61
CA LEU A 115 6.27 14.34 -17.44
C LEU A 115 5.99 13.19 -18.42
N LEU A 116 4.73 12.92 -18.72
CA LEU A 116 4.29 11.88 -19.66
C LEU A 116 4.87 12.09 -21.07
N ASP A 117 5.02 13.35 -21.50
CA ASP A 117 5.51 13.68 -22.85
C ASP A 117 7.03 13.45 -23.01
N ILE A 118 7.75 13.32 -21.89
CA ILE A 118 9.22 13.17 -21.86
C ILE A 118 9.64 11.75 -21.51
N VAL A 119 8.81 11.00 -20.75
CA VAL A 119 9.13 9.62 -20.37
C VAL A 119 9.10 8.74 -21.62
N GLU A 120 10.29 8.33 -22.06
CA GLU A 120 10.45 7.34 -23.12
C GLU A 120 9.91 5.98 -22.69
N SER A 121 9.23 5.32 -23.60
CA SER A 121 8.85 3.92 -23.41
C SER A 121 10.07 3.02 -23.67
N ASP A 122 10.41 2.15 -22.74
CA ASP A 122 11.43 1.10 -22.93
C ASP A 122 10.99 0.00 -23.92
N GLU A 123 9.82 0.18 -24.55
CA GLU A 123 9.36 -0.76 -25.56
C GLU A 123 10.22 -0.64 -26.83
N PRO A 124 10.77 -1.76 -27.32
CA PRO A 124 11.52 -1.77 -28.56
C PRO A 124 10.67 -1.26 -29.72
N ASP A 125 11.29 -0.48 -30.61
CA ASP A 125 10.61 0.08 -31.78
C ASP A 125 9.87 -1.01 -32.57
N ILE A 126 8.74 -0.63 -33.15
CA ILE A 126 7.91 -1.54 -33.98
C ILE A 126 8.76 -2.16 -35.10
N LEU A 127 9.70 -1.40 -35.66
CA LEU A 127 10.62 -1.90 -36.68
C LEU A 127 11.52 -3.01 -36.11
N GLU A 128 12.09 -2.82 -34.93
CA GLU A 128 12.93 -3.83 -34.27
C GLU A 128 12.13 -5.11 -33.95
N LYS A 129 10.89 -4.97 -33.49
CA LYS A 129 9.98 -6.10 -33.26
C LYS A 129 9.72 -6.89 -34.55
N ILE A 130 9.49 -6.19 -35.68
CA ILE A 130 9.26 -6.81 -36.99
C ILE A 130 10.53 -7.51 -37.50
N GLU A 131 11.70 -6.86 -37.36
CA GLU A 131 12.97 -7.45 -37.75
C GLU A 131 13.30 -8.68 -36.90
N LEU A 132 13.11 -8.60 -35.61
CA LEU A 132 13.30 -9.75 -34.71
C LEU A 132 12.41 -10.94 -35.13
N HIS A 133 11.13 -10.67 -35.39
CA HIS A 133 10.20 -11.72 -35.83
C HIS A 133 10.64 -12.36 -37.15
N LYS A 134 11.03 -11.57 -38.14
CA LYS A 134 11.55 -12.07 -39.43
C LYS A 134 12.86 -12.88 -39.25
N ASN A 135 13.72 -12.45 -38.34
CA ASN A 135 14.98 -13.15 -38.08
C ASN A 135 14.72 -14.49 -37.37
N VAL A 136 13.78 -14.52 -36.45
CA VAL A 136 13.34 -15.77 -35.78
C VAL A 136 12.75 -16.73 -36.82
N GLU A 137 11.87 -16.29 -37.69
CA GLU A 137 11.34 -17.14 -38.78
C GLU A 137 12.42 -17.69 -39.70
N LYS A 138 13.41 -16.86 -40.06
CA LYS A 138 14.57 -17.31 -40.86
C LYS A 138 15.38 -18.38 -40.15
N ILE A 139 15.58 -18.25 -38.83
CA ILE A 139 16.29 -19.23 -38.03
C ILE A 139 15.54 -20.58 -38.07
N TYR A 140 14.23 -20.55 -37.73
CA TYR A 140 13.43 -21.79 -37.76
C TYR A 140 13.39 -22.46 -39.13
N ARG A 141 13.41 -21.70 -40.21
CA ARG A 141 13.44 -22.24 -41.56
C ARG A 141 14.80 -22.86 -41.91
N LYS A 142 15.90 -22.21 -41.48
CA LYS A 142 17.26 -22.66 -41.83
C LYS A 142 17.84 -23.70 -40.90
N LEU A 143 17.39 -23.78 -39.67
CA LEU A 143 17.85 -24.74 -38.67
C LEU A 143 17.86 -26.19 -39.18
N PRO A 144 16.76 -26.70 -39.81
CA PRO A 144 16.74 -28.10 -40.37
C PRO A 144 17.60 -28.28 -41.62
N GLU A 145 17.95 -27.20 -42.34
CA GLU A 145 18.74 -27.27 -43.56
C GLU A 145 20.27 -27.31 -43.29
N VAL A 146 20.69 -26.69 -42.17
CA VAL A 146 22.12 -26.47 -41.89
C VAL A 146 22.67 -27.47 -40.85
N LEU A 147 21.82 -27.93 -39.94
CA LEU A 147 22.22 -28.77 -38.82
C LEU A 147 21.91 -30.24 -39.04
N ASN A 148 22.84 -31.14 -38.62
CA ASN A 148 22.55 -32.54 -38.55
C ASN A 148 21.59 -32.87 -37.38
N GLU A 149 20.99 -34.04 -37.36
CA GLU A 149 19.96 -34.41 -36.36
C GLU A 149 20.46 -34.30 -34.93
N ARG A 150 21.70 -34.63 -34.63
CA ARG A 150 22.29 -34.57 -33.30
C ARG A 150 22.49 -33.10 -32.84
N GLU A 151 22.95 -32.25 -33.71
CA GLU A 151 23.15 -30.80 -33.44
C GLU A 151 21.83 -30.09 -33.25
N LYS A 152 20.83 -30.46 -34.04
CA LYS A 152 19.47 -29.96 -33.94
C LYS A 152 18.83 -30.29 -32.58
N GLU A 153 18.96 -31.57 -32.14
CA GLU A 153 18.46 -32.01 -30.85
C GLU A 153 19.12 -31.22 -29.68
N ILE A 154 20.43 -31.02 -29.73
CA ILE A 154 21.17 -30.24 -28.71
C ILE A 154 20.66 -28.80 -28.65
N ILE A 155 20.46 -28.17 -29.80
CA ILE A 155 20.00 -26.77 -29.85
C ILE A 155 18.54 -26.65 -29.36
N ILE A 156 17.66 -27.58 -29.78
CA ILE A 156 16.28 -27.64 -29.31
C ILE A 156 16.21 -27.73 -27.79
N LEU A 157 16.97 -28.69 -27.21
CA LEU A 157 16.98 -28.91 -25.77
C LEU A 157 17.60 -27.73 -25.00
N ARG A 158 18.65 -27.09 -25.52
CA ARG A 158 19.34 -25.99 -24.86
C ARG A 158 18.53 -24.70 -24.85
N TYR A 159 17.85 -24.39 -25.91
CA TYR A 159 17.13 -23.13 -26.10
C TYR A 159 15.60 -23.26 -25.99
N GLY A 160 15.08 -24.48 -25.75
CA GLY A 160 13.64 -24.71 -25.62
C GLY A 160 12.86 -24.41 -26.89
N LEU A 161 13.44 -24.67 -28.06
CA LEU A 161 12.77 -24.42 -29.34
C LEU A 161 11.69 -25.46 -29.59
N TYR A 162 10.59 -25.06 -30.23
CA TYR A 162 9.42 -25.89 -30.55
C TYR A 162 8.59 -26.35 -29.34
N ASN A 163 8.72 -25.73 -28.17
CA ASN A 163 7.83 -25.94 -27.02
C ASN A 163 6.66 -24.97 -27.03
#